data_d946fb563665c3a1ad12cb87a3b0dd77
#
_entry.id   d946fb563665c3a1ad12cb87a3b0dd77
#
_cell.length_a   1.000
_cell.length_b   1.000
_cell.length_c   1.000
_cell.angle_alpha   90.00
_cell.angle_beta   90.00
_cell.angle_gamma   90.00
#
_symmetry.space_group_name_H-M   'P 1'
#
loop_
_entity.id
_entity.type
_entity.pdbx_description
1 polymer ?
#
loop_
_entity_poly.entity_id
_entity_poly.type
_entity_poly.pdbx_seq_one_letter_code
_entity_poly.pdbx_strand_id
1 'polypeptide(L)'
;MTTPPEKDLERIAKLETPEQCEIFERNAIRKARSDLAVGARKRALELRALAHGASNQAERECLEAIYAYERVLTEKHKKKTPASRTWQMVKRHGILGAVERAVNRKDKTIGYTALVEMGLEGYAFEAVVLRYPSLFSPEAVKRSQARISERTSN
;
A
#
# COMPACT_ATOMS: atom_id res chain seq x y z
N MET A 1 5.12 -0.69 17.43
CA MET A 1 5.05 -2.04 16.83
C MET A 1 6.41 -2.71 16.91
N THR A 2 6.47 -3.90 17.48
CA THR A 2 7.72 -4.64 17.57
C THR A 2 8.06 -5.31 16.26
N THR A 3 9.35 -5.27 15.89
CA THR A 3 9.85 -6.00 14.72
C THR A 3 9.77 -7.51 15.01
N PRO A 4 9.26 -8.32 14.08
CA PRO A 4 9.24 -9.76 14.27
C PRO A 4 10.65 -10.34 14.46
N PRO A 5 10.80 -11.47 15.15
CA PRO A 5 12.09 -12.15 15.22
C PRO A 5 12.63 -12.48 13.84
N GLU A 6 13.94 -12.48 13.69
CA GLU A 6 14.63 -12.74 12.41
C GLU A 6 14.13 -14.01 11.72
N LYS A 7 13.92 -15.08 12.49
CA LYS A 7 13.42 -16.36 11.97
C LYS A 7 12.05 -16.21 11.30
N ASP A 8 11.16 -15.41 11.90
CA ASP A 8 9.84 -15.16 11.35
C ASP A 8 9.90 -14.27 10.11
N LEU A 9 10.81 -13.29 10.10
CA LEU A 9 11.05 -12.46 8.90
C LEU A 9 11.53 -13.31 7.74
N GLU A 10 12.40 -14.29 8.00
CA GLU A 10 12.87 -15.23 6.96
C GLU A 10 11.72 -16.07 6.40
N ARG A 11 10.82 -16.54 7.28
CA ARG A 11 9.65 -17.30 6.85
C ARG A 11 8.75 -16.48 5.94
N ILE A 12 8.50 -15.21 6.30
CA ILE A 12 7.69 -14.30 5.49
C ILE A 12 8.35 -14.04 4.15
N ALA A 13 9.66 -13.83 4.12
CA ALA A 13 10.42 -13.59 2.90
C ALA A 13 10.37 -14.76 1.92
N LYS A 14 10.12 -15.98 2.40
CA LYS A 14 10.02 -17.19 1.60
C LYS A 14 8.64 -17.43 1.01
N LEU A 15 7.63 -16.64 1.41
CA LEU A 15 6.29 -16.75 0.82
C LEU A 15 6.38 -16.31 -0.65
N GLU A 16 5.80 -17.11 -1.54
CA GLU A 16 5.96 -16.91 -2.98
C GLU A 16 4.73 -16.38 -3.69
N THR A 17 3.54 -16.50 -3.07
CA THR A 17 2.30 -16.06 -3.69
C THR A 17 1.48 -15.23 -2.71
N PRO A 18 0.64 -14.29 -3.23
CA PRO A 18 -0.27 -13.56 -2.36
C PRO A 18 -1.21 -14.46 -1.56
N GLU A 19 -1.63 -15.59 -2.13
CA GLU A 19 -2.50 -16.57 -1.46
C GLU A 19 -1.80 -17.18 -0.26
N GLN A 20 -0.52 -17.52 -0.38
CA GLN A 20 0.28 -18.00 0.75
C GLN A 20 0.38 -16.94 1.85
N CYS A 21 0.53 -15.68 1.45
CA CYS A 21 0.55 -14.56 2.40
C CYS A 21 -0.76 -14.43 3.15
N GLU A 22 -1.89 -14.60 2.48
CA GLU A 22 -3.21 -14.53 3.10
C GLU A 22 -3.41 -15.65 4.13
N ILE A 23 -2.97 -16.85 3.82
CA ILE A 23 -3.01 -17.98 4.75
C ILE A 23 -2.15 -17.70 5.97
N PHE A 24 -0.93 -17.22 5.74
CA PHE A 24 -0.01 -16.86 6.82
C PHE A 24 -0.60 -15.78 7.72
N GLU A 25 -1.19 -14.75 7.11
CA GLU A 25 -1.84 -13.65 7.82
C GLU A 25 -2.96 -14.17 8.73
N ARG A 26 -3.85 -15.01 8.21
CA ARG A 26 -4.95 -15.57 9.00
C ARG A 26 -4.44 -16.38 10.18
N ASN A 27 -3.40 -17.18 9.97
CA ASN A 27 -2.80 -17.97 11.04
C ASN A 27 -2.16 -17.07 12.10
N ALA A 28 -1.50 -15.98 11.68
CA ALA A 28 -0.91 -15.01 12.59
C ALA A 28 -1.96 -14.32 13.45
N ILE A 29 -3.09 -13.93 12.84
CA ILE A 29 -4.21 -13.30 13.55
C ILE A 29 -4.76 -14.25 14.62
N ARG A 30 -4.95 -15.54 14.28
CA ARG A 30 -5.42 -16.55 15.22
C ARG A 30 -4.49 -16.70 16.43
N LYS A 31 -3.18 -16.52 16.22
CA LYS A 31 -2.16 -16.62 17.28
C LYS A 31 -1.92 -15.29 17.97
N ALA A 32 -2.74 -14.26 17.68
CA ALA A 32 -2.58 -12.92 18.22
C ALA A 32 -1.20 -12.32 17.93
N ARG A 33 -0.62 -12.65 16.77
CA ARG A 33 0.67 -12.12 16.31
C ARG A 33 0.43 -11.07 15.23
N SER A 34 0.00 -9.88 15.66
CA SER A 34 -0.27 -8.77 14.75
C SER A 34 0.97 -8.34 13.96
N ASP A 35 2.15 -8.45 14.56
CA ASP A 35 3.42 -8.16 13.90
C ASP A 35 3.64 -9.04 12.66
N LEU A 36 3.36 -10.34 12.78
CA LEU A 36 3.48 -11.28 11.67
C LEU A 36 2.39 -11.07 10.61
N ALA A 37 1.19 -10.71 11.05
CA ALA A 37 0.10 -10.41 10.13
C ALA A 37 0.45 -9.21 9.25
N VAL A 38 1.01 -8.14 9.82
CA VAL A 38 1.47 -6.97 9.07
C VAL A 38 2.58 -7.36 8.09
N GLY A 39 3.54 -8.17 8.53
CA GLY A 39 4.61 -8.65 7.66
C GLY A 39 4.08 -9.41 6.45
N ALA A 40 3.10 -10.27 6.65
CA ALA A 40 2.48 -11.03 5.56
C ALA A 40 1.72 -10.11 4.59
N ARG A 41 1.02 -9.10 5.09
CA ARG A 41 0.33 -8.11 4.24
C ARG A 41 1.33 -7.38 3.35
N LYS A 42 2.44 -6.93 3.92
CA LYS A 42 3.50 -6.23 3.15
C LYS A 42 4.10 -7.14 2.10
N ARG A 43 4.35 -8.40 2.44
CA ARG A 43 4.89 -9.37 1.48
C ARG A 43 3.95 -9.58 0.30
N ALA A 44 2.64 -9.65 0.55
CA ALA A 44 1.64 -9.79 -0.50
C ALA A 44 1.69 -8.61 -1.48
N LEU A 45 1.81 -7.38 -0.95
CA LEU A 45 1.92 -6.18 -1.79
C LEU A 45 3.19 -6.23 -2.66
N GLU A 46 4.31 -6.62 -2.07
CA GLU A 46 5.58 -6.77 -2.77
C GLU A 46 5.46 -7.78 -3.91
N LEU A 47 4.86 -8.95 -3.65
CA LEU A 47 4.70 -9.99 -4.66
C LEU A 47 3.78 -9.54 -5.80
N ARG A 48 2.70 -8.84 -5.49
CA ARG A 48 1.79 -8.32 -6.51
C ARG A 48 2.48 -7.27 -7.38
N ALA A 49 3.25 -6.37 -6.77
CA ALA A 49 3.99 -5.35 -7.51
C ALA A 49 5.05 -5.99 -8.41
N LEU A 50 5.77 -7.00 -7.90
CA LEU A 50 6.76 -7.73 -8.70
C LEU A 50 6.12 -8.44 -9.90
N ALA A 51 4.96 -9.05 -9.71
CA ALA A 51 4.23 -9.72 -10.78
C ALA A 51 3.74 -8.75 -11.86
N HIS A 52 3.37 -7.54 -11.47
CA HIS A 52 2.94 -6.51 -12.41
C HIS A 52 4.11 -6.01 -13.27
N GLY A 53 5.27 -5.89 -12.65
CA GLY A 53 6.46 -5.38 -13.32
C GLY A 53 6.60 -3.86 -13.21
N ALA A 54 7.77 -3.41 -12.79
CA ALA A 54 8.09 -1.98 -12.64
C ALA A 54 9.49 -1.75 -13.18
N SER A 55 9.74 -0.56 -13.73
CA SER A 55 11.04 -0.19 -14.29
C SER A 55 12.04 0.25 -13.23
N ASN A 56 11.55 0.71 -12.07
CA ASN A 56 12.40 1.21 -11.01
C ASN A 56 11.69 1.12 -9.65
N GLN A 57 12.40 1.49 -8.60
CA GLN A 57 11.91 1.40 -7.22
C GLN A 57 10.69 2.31 -6.98
N ALA A 58 10.69 3.52 -7.55
CA ALA A 58 9.57 4.45 -7.37
C ALA A 58 8.27 3.87 -7.96
N GLU A 59 8.36 3.30 -9.16
CA GLU A 59 7.21 2.64 -9.78
C GLU A 59 6.74 1.43 -8.98
N ARG A 60 7.68 0.67 -8.43
CA ARG A 60 7.33 -0.48 -7.58
C ARG A 60 6.54 -0.03 -6.36
N GLU A 61 6.99 1.03 -5.68
CA GLU A 61 6.30 1.53 -4.50
C GLU A 61 4.92 2.13 -4.85
N CYS A 62 4.79 2.73 -6.02
CA CYS A 62 3.49 3.17 -6.52
C CYS A 62 2.55 1.99 -6.72
N LEU A 63 3.03 0.90 -7.31
CA LEU A 63 2.22 -0.31 -7.49
C LEU A 63 1.82 -0.91 -6.15
N GLU A 64 2.75 -0.98 -5.20
CA GLU A 64 2.45 -1.44 -3.85
C GLU A 64 1.35 -0.60 -3.20
N ALA A 65 1.39 0.71 -3.39
CA ALA A 65 0.35 1.62 -2.88
C ALA A 65 -1.00 1.34 -3.53
N ILE A 66 -1.03 1.08 -4.83
CA ILE A 66 -2.29 0.74 -5.53
C ILE A 66 -2.86 -0.57 -4.99
N TYR A 67 -2.02 -1.59 -4.80
CA TYR A 67 -2.48 -2.86 -4.24
C TYR A 67 -2.89 -2.73 -2.78
N ALA A 68 -2.25 -1.85 -2.00
CA ALA A 68 -2.68 -1.54 -0.64
C ALA A 68 -4.07 -0.91 -0.65
N TYR A 69 -4.33 0.00 -1.58
CA TYR A 69 -5.65 0.60 -1.76
C TYR A 69 -6.69 -0.46 -2.12
N GLU A 70 -6.35 -1.41 -3.00
CA GLU A 70 -7.24 -2.54 -3.31
C GLU A 70 -7.57 -3.36 -2.07
N ARG A 71 -6.59 -3.55 -1.18
CA ARG A 71 -6.84 -4.25 0.07
C ARG A 71 -7.86 -3.51 0.93
N VAL A 72 -7.77 -2.17 1.00
CA VAL A 72 -8.75 -1.34 1.70
C VAL A 72 -10.15 -1.52 1.11
N LEU A 73 -10.26 -1.47 -0.22
CA LEU A 73 -11.55 -1.65 -0.90
C LEU A 73 -12.13 -3.05 -0.63
N THR A 74 -11.29 -4.06 -0.66
CA THR A 74 -11.69 -5.45 -0.40
C THR A 74 -12.21 -5.61 1.02
N GLU A 75 -11.54 -5.02 2.01
CA GLU A 75 -12.01 -5.06 3.40
C GLU A 75 -13.32 -4.31 3.57
N LYS A 76 -13.47 -3.15 2.92
CA LYS A 76 -14.69 -2.35 2.99
C LYS A 76 -15.89 -3.07 2.40
N HIS A 77 -15.72 -3.71 1.25
CA HIS A 77 -16.82 -4.38 0.53
C HIS A 77 -16.98 -5.85 0.89
N LYS A 78 -16.11 -6.42 1.73
CA LYS A 78 -16.13 -7.81 2.16
C LYS A 78 -16.04 -8.80 1.00
N LYS A 79 -15.45 -8.38 -0.12
CA LYS A 79 -15.19 -9.20 -1.29
C LYS A 79 -14.03 -8.60 -2.09
N LYS A 80 -13.34 -9.43 -2.86
CA LYS A 80 -12.22 -8.99 -3.71
C LYS A 80 -12.69 -7.84 -4.61
N THR A 81 -12.11 -6.66 -4.41
CA THR A 81 -12.52 -5.43 -5.11
C THR A 81 -11.29 -4.76 -5.74
N PRO A 82 -11.14 -4.85 -7.06
CA PRO A 82 -10.01 -4.17 -7.72
C PRO A 82 -10.20 -2.66 -7.76
N ALA A 83 -9.09 -1.92 -7.74
CA ALA A 83 -9.08 -0.47 -7.87
C ALA A 83 -9.21 -0.08 -9.34
N SER A 84 -10.36 -0.37 -9.94
CA SER A 84 -10.59 -0.27 -11.38
C SER A 84 -10.27 1.11 -11.95
N ARG A 85 -10.71 2.19 -11.27
CA ARG A 85 -10.42 3.56 -11.72
C ARG A 85 -8.93 3.86 -11.70
N THR A 86 -8.24 3.41 -10.66
CA THR A 86 -6.80 3.62 -10.54
C THR A 86 -6.06 2.88 -11.63
N TRP A 87 -6.45 1.65 -11.93
CA TRP A 87 -5.83 0.87 -13.00
C TRP A 87 -6.09 1.49 -14.38
N GLN A 88 -7.27 2.10 -14.60
CA GLN A 88 -7.53 2.86 -15.82
C GLN A 88 -6.60 4.06 -15.93
N MET A 89 -6.33 4.75 -14.82
CA MET A 89 -5.38 5.85 -14.79
C MET A 89 -3.95 5.39 -15.08
N VAL A 90 -3.56 4.22 -14.59
CA VAL A 90 -2.26 3.61 -14.91
C VAL A 90 -2.15 3.39 -16.41
N LYS A 91 -3.19 2.85 -17.01
CA LYS A 91 -3.22 2.58 -18.45
C LYS A 91 -3.10 3.86 -19.28
N ARG A 92 -3.75 4.95 -18.86
CA ARG A 92 -3.77 6.22 -19.57
C ARG A 92 -2.56 7.10 -19.32
N HIS A 93 -2.04 7.10 -18.11
CA HIS A 93 -1.07 8.09 -17.64
C HIS A 93 0.22 7.47 -17.07
N GLY A 94 0.31 6.17 -17.05
CA GLY A 94 1.43 5.47 -16.44
C GLY A 94 1.29 5.34 -14.94
N ILE A 95 2.22 4.61 -14.33
CA ILE A 95 2.17 4.28 -12.90
C ILE A 95 2.31 5.54 -12.04
N LEU A 96 3.32 6.38 -12.31
CA LEU A 96 3.53 7.63 -11.56
C LEU A 96 2.37 8.60 -11.78
N GLY A 97 1.90 8.70 -13.03
CA GLY A 97 0.77 9.58 -13.37
C GLY A 97 -0.52 9.22 -12.64
N ALA A 98 -0.74 7.92 -12.41
CA ALA A 98 -1.91 7.46 -11.65
C ALA A 98 -1.86 7.92 -10.20
N VAL A 99 -0.69 7.80 -9.56
CA VAL A 99 -0.51 8.25 -8.16
C VAL A 99 -0.62 9.78 -8.07
N GLU A 100 -0.03 10.49 -9.04
CA GLU A 100 -0.12 11.95 -9.14
C GLU A 100 -1.59 12.39 -9.13
N ARG A 101 -2.42 11.76 -9.96
CA ARG A 101 -3.84 12.08 -10.05
C ARG A 101 -4.61 11.67 -8.79
N ALA A 102 -4.23 10.56 -8.17
CA ALA A 102 -4.88 10.11 -6.94
C ALA A 102 -4.71 11.13 -5.81
N VAL A 103 -3.51 11.69 -5.64
CA VAL A 103 -3.27 12.66 -4.57
C VAL A 103 -3.79 14.05 -4.90
N ASN A 104 -3.99 14.37 -6.20
CA ASN A 104 -4.51 15.67 -6.61
C ASN A 104 -6.04 15.75 -6.60
N ARG A 105 -6.72 14.67 -6.27
CA ARG A 105 -8.18 14.68 -6.11
C ARG A 105 -8.57 15.59 -4.94
N LYS A 106 -9.66 16.33 -5.14
CA LYS A 106 -10.22 17.20 -4.10
C LYS A 106 -10.79 16.40 -2.94
N ASP A 107 -11.30 15.22 -3.23
CA ASP A 107 -11.87 14.34 -2.22
C ASP A 107 -10.76 13.67 -1.42
N LYS A 108 -10.92 13.68 -0.10
CA LYS A 108 -9.98 12.99 0.79
C LYS A 108 -9.94 11.51 0.40
N THR A 109 -8.74 10.98 0.22
CA THR A 109 -8.58 9.55 -0.02
C THR A 109 -9.17 8.79 1.18
N ILE A 110 -10.26 8.11 0.92
CA ILE A 110 -10.89 7.24 1.89
C ILE A 110 -9.92 6.07 2.12
N GLY A 111 -9.57 5.81 3.36
CA GLY A 111 -8.83 4.60 3.66
C GLY A 111 -7.52 4.76 4.39
N TYR A 112 -7.05 5.99 4.66
CA TYR A 112 -5.81 6.14 5.44
C TYR A 112 -5.95 5.49 6.83
N THR A 113 -7.07 5.71 7.49
CA THR A 113 -7.35 5.08 8.80
C THR A 113 -7.29 3.55 8.68
N ALA A 114 -7.88 2.99 7.61
CA ALA A 114 -7.84 1.55 7.38
C ALA A 114 -6.41 1.07 7.15
N LEU A 115 -5.58 1.83 6.41
CA LEU A 115 -4.18 1.49 6.22
C LEU A 115 -3.42 1.49 7.55
N VAL A 116 -3.65 2.49 8.40
CA VAL A 116 -3.03 2.56 9.72
C VAL A 116 -3.42 1.32 10.55
N GLU A 117 -4.69 0.96 10.56
CA GLU A 117 -5.18 -0.22 11.29
C GLU A 117 -4.53 -1.51 10.79
N MET A 118 -4.19 -1.59 9.51
CA MET A 118 -3.52 -2.75 8.93
C MET A 118 -2.01 -2.69 9.02
N GLY A 119 -1.45 -1.61 9.59
CA GLY A 119 0.00 -1.40 9.65
C GLY A 119 0.62 -1.04 8.31
N LEU A 120 -0.19 -0.51 7.39
CA LEU A 120 0.22 -0.21 6.01
C LEU A 120 0.23 1.29 5.69
N GLU A 121 0.36 2.16 6.68
CA GLU A 121 0.34 3.61 6.49
C GLU A 121 1.42 4.11 5.54
N GLY A 122 2.57 3.45 5.49
CA GLY A 122 3.66 3.78 4.56
C GLY A 122 3.32 3.51 3.10
N TYR A 123 2.21 2.80 2.83
CA TYR A 123 1.75 2.48 1.48
C TYR A 123 0.65 3.42 0.99
N ALA A 124 0.33 4.48 1.74
CA ALA A 124 -0.59 5.51 1.26
C ALA A 124 0.03 6.22 0.05
N PHE A 125 -0.79 6.65 -0.90
CA PHE A 125 -0.29 7.39 -2.07
C PHE A 125 0.52 8.60 -1.65
N GLU A 126 0.04 9.34 -0.66
CA GLU A 126 0.73 10.53 -0.13
C GLU A 126 2.13 10.18 0.42
N ALA A 127 2.26 9.03 1.07
CA ALA A 127 3.55 8.60 1.62
C ALA A 127 4.56 8.32 0.50
N VAL A 128 4.12 7.71 -0.59
CA VAL A 128 4.98 7.45 -1.75
C VAL A 128 5.43 8.76 -2.39
N VAL A 129 4.50 9.70 -2.58
CA VAL A 129 4.81 11.02 -3.15
C VAL A 129 5.91 11.71 -2.32
N LEU A 130 5.81 11.66 -0.99
CA LEU A 130 6.78 12.30 -0.10
C LEU A 130 8.15 11.61 -0.10
N ARG A 131 8.21 10.32 -0.43
CA ARG A 131 9.50 9.64 -0.58
C ARG A 131 10.19 9.97 -1.90
N TYR A 132 9.45 10.37 -2.92
CA TYR A 132 9.96 10.66 -4.26
C TYR A 132 9.46 12.03 -4.76
N PRO A 133 9.69 13.10 -3.99
CA PRO A 133 9.08 14.40 -4.33
C PRO A 133 9.51 14.98 -5.67
N SER A 134 10.70 14.61 -6.16
CA SER A 134 11.18 15.10 -7.45
C SER A 134 10.47 14.47 -8.65
N LEU A 135 9.73 13.38 -8.44
CA LEU A 135 9.02 12.67 -9.50
C LEU A 135 7.56 13.09 -9.64
N PHE A 136 7.09 13.97 -8.76
CA PHE A 136 5.70 14.44 -8.74
C PHE A 136 5.65 15.96 -8.78
N SER A 137 4.48 16.52 -9.10
CA SER A 137 4.32 17.96 -9.17
C SER A 137 4.47 18.60 -7.78
N PRO A 138 4.90 19.88 -7.72
CA PRO A 138 4.92 20.61 -6.44
C PRO A 138 3.57 20.61 -5.74
N GLU A 139 2.48 20.65 -6.49
CA GLU A 139 1.12 20.61 -5.95
C GLU A 139 0.82 19.28 -5.28
N ALA A 140 1.21 18.17 -5.92
CA ALA A 140 1.03 16.84 -5.36
C ALA A 140 1.81 16.68 -4.04
N VAL A 141 3.04 17.18 -4.02
CA VAL A 141 3.89 17.15 -2.81
C VAL A 141 3.23 17.97 -1.69
N LYS A 142 2.79 19.18 -1.99
CA LYS A 142 2.13 20.06 -1.01
C LYS A 142 0.87 19.42 -0.44
N ARG A 143 0.02 18.86 -1.29
CA ARG A 143 -1.21 18.19 -0.85
C ARG A 143 -0.91 16.98 0.01
N SER A 144 0.11 16.22 -0.37
CA SER A 144 0.52 15.04 0.38
C SER A 144 1.02 15.41 1.77
N GLN A 145 1.85 16.46 1.87
CA GLN A 145 2.33 16.99 3.14
C GLN A 145 1.17 17.43 4.04
N ALA A 146 0.23 18.20 3.47
CA ALA A 146 -0.92 18.71 4.21
C ALA A 146 -1.79 17.56 4.74
N ARG A 147 -2.08 16.58 3.91
CA ARG A 147 -2.93 15.44 4.29
C ARG A 147 -2.31 14.59 5.38
N ILE A 148 -1.01 14.30 5.27
CA ILE A 148 -0.32 13.50 6.27
C ILE A 148 -0.23 14.26 7.60
N SER A 149 0.10 15.56 7.57
CA SER A 149 0.13 16.39 8.77
C SER A 149 -1.23 16.45 9.46
N GLU A 150 -2.29 16.62 8.70
CA GLU A 150 -3.66 16.65 9.18
C GLU A 150 -4.05 15.37 9.92
N ARG A 151 -3.65 14.22 9.33
CA ARG A 151 -3.99 12.90 9.85
C ARG A 151 -3.16 12.50 11.06
N THR A 152 -1.91 12.96 11.13
CA THR A 152 -1.01 12.63 12.25
C THR A 152 -1.22 13.54 13.47
N SER A 153 -1.84 14.71 13.30
CA SER A 153 -2.14 15.62 14.41
C SER A 153 -3.44 15.27 15.12
N ASN A 154 -4.19 14.32 14.63
CA ASN A 154 -5.40 13.80 15.25
C ASN A 154 -5.10 12.43 15.85
#